data_df08ee973526fdb5c7ad9f73ae301785
#
_entry.id   df08ee973526fdb5c7ad9f73ae301785
#
_cell.length_a   1.000
_cell.length_b   1.000
_cell.length_c   1.000
_cell.angle_alpha   90.00
_cell.angle_beta   90.00
_cell.angle_gamma   90.00
#
_symmetry.space_group_name_H-M   'P 1'
#
loop_
_entity.id
_entity.type
_entity.pdbx_description
1 polymer ?
#
loop_
_entity_poly.entity_id
_entity_poly.type
_entity_poly.pdbx_seq_one_letter_code
_entity_poly.pdbx_strand_id
1 'polypeptide(L)'
;KDIRLFIVGDGELRNELENKVKELDLQDSVTFLGYRKDIVECINSFDFLVSSSLFEGLALNVIEAFMNAKTMVASDIPGINEIVTNKNGILVPAKDPAALASAIDKLATDATLRQKLASQAKKDYENKFSYPLFLENYRALYRELKGESK
;
A
#
# COMPACT_ATOMS: atom_id res chain seq x y z
N LYS A 1 3.47 12.87 19.18
CA LYS A 1 3.48 11.52 18.58
C LYS A 1 4.72 11.42 17.72
N ASP A 2 5.50 10.36 17.90
CA ASP A 2 6.70 10.12 17.11
C ASP A 2 6.31 9.30 15.86
N ILE A 3 5.81 10.00 14.83
CA ILE A 3 5.49 9.42 13.54
C ILE A 3 6.59 9.82 12.57
N ARG A 4 7.15 8.84 11.85
CA ARG A 4 8.14 9.07 10.80
C ARG A 4 7.59 8.60 9.46
N LEU A 5 7.71 9.45 8.45
CA LEU A 5 7.33 9.17 7.07
C LEU A 5 8.57 8.87 6.24
N PHE A 6 8.58 7.72 5.59
CA PHE A 6 9.59 7.36 4.60
C PHE A 6 8.97 7.37 3.21
N ILE A 7 9.49 8.20 2.32
CA ILE A 7 9.06 8.28 0.93
C ILE A 7 10.04 7.44 0.10
N VAL A 8 9.52 6.32 -0.44
CA VAL A 8 10.29 5.38 -1.25
C VAL A 8 9.93 5.58 -2.72
N GLY A 9 10.92 5.78 -3.54
CA GLY A 9 10.78 6.08 -4.95
C GLY A 9 11.45 7.40 -5.32
N ASP A 10 11.40 7.73 -6.59
CA ASP A 10 11.92 8.97 -7.15
C ASP A 10 11.00 9.49 -8.25
N GLY A 11 11.08 10.77 -8.57
CA GLY A 11 10.25 11.39 -9.60
C GLY A 11 10.48 12.88 -9.72
N GLU A 12 9.87 13.47 -10.73
CA GLU A 12 10.03 14.89 -11.08
C GLU A 12 9.67 15.86 -9.94
N LEU A 13 8.74 15.46 -9.06
CA LEU A 13 8.26 16.29 -7.94
C LEU A 13 9.15 16.21 -6.70
N ARG A 14 10.24 15.44 -6.71
CA ARG A 14 11.09 15.26 -5.54
C ARG A 14 11.54 16.58 -4.90
N ASN A 15 12.10 17.47 -5.71
CA ASN A 15 12.61 18.75 -5.21
C ASN A 15 11.49 19.62 -4.60
N GLU A 16 10.31 19.59 -5.20
CA GLU A 16 9.13 20.31 -4.70
C GLU A 16 8.71 19.75 -3.32
N LEU A 17 8.65 18.44 -3.19
CA LEU A 17 8.30 17.76 -1.95
C LEU A 17 9.34 17.99 -0.85
N GLU A 18 10.64 17.95 -1.17
CA GLU A 18 11.71 18.25 -0.22
C GLU A 18 11.65 19.72 0.27
N ASN A 19 11.32 20.65 -0.62
CA ASN A 19 11.10 22.05 -0.24
C ASN A 19 9.87 22.19 0.66
N LYS A 20 8.78 21.46 0.35
CA LYS A 20 7.57 21.44 1.17
C LYS A 20 7.83 20.93 2.58
N VAL A 21 8.65 19.89 2.72
CA VAL A 21 9.09 19.37 4.03
C VAL A 21 9.83 20.45 4.82
N LYS A 22 10.70 21.25 4.18
CA LYS A 22 11.41 22.37 4.84
C LYS A 22 10.46 23.50 5.24
N GLU A 23 9.54 23.89 4.35
CA GLU A 23 8.52 24.92 4.63
C GLU A 23 7.64 24.59 5.84
N LEU A 24 7.43 23.30 6.09
CA LEU A 24 6.58 22.78 7.17
C LEU A 24 7.38 22.37 8.42
N ASP A 25 8.71 22.61 8.46
CA ASP A 25 9.61 22.21 9.55
C ASP A 25 9.52 20.71 9.89
N LEU A 26 9.42 19.83 8.85
CA LEU A 26 9.24 18.38 9.00
C LEU A 26 10.50 17.55 8.68
N GLN A 27 11.69 18.15 8.61
CA GLN A 27 12.93 17.50 8.19
C GLN A 27 13.31 16.31 9.10
N ASP A 28 12.99 16.40 10.39
CA ASP A 28 13.26 15.34 11.35
C ASP A 28 12.25 14.20 11.32
N SER A 29 11.10 14.40 10.62
CA SER A 29 10.00 13.44 10.56
C SER A 29 9.80 12.80 9.19
N VAL A 30 10.36 13.40 8.13
CA VAL A 30 10.20 12.93 6.74
C VAL A 30 11.55 12.60 6.12
N THR A 31 11.71 11.39 5.61
CA THR A 31 12.93 10.93 4.96
C THR A 31 12.64 10.43 3.54
N PHE A 32 13.37 10.96 2.56
CA PHE A 32 13.30 10.50 1.17
C PHE A 32 14.38 9.43 0.94
N LEU A 33 13.96 8.19 0.71
CA LEU A 33 14.86 7.06 0.50
C LEU A 33 15.29 6.89 -0.97
N GLY A 34 14.65 7.62 -1.91
CA GLY A 34 14.87 7.47 -3.34
C GLY A 34 14.46 6.11 -3.86
N TYR A 35 14.98 5.73 -5.03
CA TYR A 35 14.74 4.42 -5.61
C TYR A 35 15.43 3.32 -4.81
N ARG A 36 14.67 2.28 -4.43
CA ARG A 36 15.17 1.14 -3.64
C ARG A 36 14.98 -0.16 -4.42
N LYS A 37 16.00 -1.00 -4.43
CA LYS A 37 15.93 -2.37 -4.98
C LYS A 37 15.48 -3.39 -3.94
N ASP A 38 15.68 -3.07 -2.68
CA ASP A 38 15.33 -3.85 -1.49
C ASP A 38 13.96 -3.43 -0.92
N ILE A 39 12.96 -3.34 -1.80
CA ILE A 39 11.62 -2.85 -1.42
C ILE A 39 10.93 -3.73 -0.37
N VAL A 40 11.19 -5.03 -0.39
CA VAL A 40 10.61 -5.98 0.58
C VAL A 40 11.15 -5.69 1.98
N GLU A 41 12.45 -5.45 2.11
CA GLU A 41 13.09 -5.08 3.37
C GLU A 41 12.57 -3.73 3.89
N CYS A 42 12.41 -2.77 2.99
CA CYS A 42 11.80 -1.48 3.33
C CYS A 42 10.36 -1.68 3.88
N ILE A 43 9.51 -2.40 3.16
CA ILE A 43 8.13 -2.68 3.58
C ILE A 43 8.10 -3.39 4.94
N ASN A 44 8.98 -4.36 5.16
CA ASN A 44 9.05 -5.09 6.42
C ASN A 44 9.45 -4.21 7.61
N SER A 45 10.24 -3.16 7.38
CA SER A 45 10.66 -2.20 8.42
C SER A 45 9.59 -1.18 8.82
N PHE A 46 8.53 -1.02 8.01
CA PHE A 46 7.45 -0.05 8.28
C PHE A 46 6.32 -0.67 9.09
N ASP A 47 5.61 0.13 9.87
CA ASP A 47 4.41 -0.30 10.60
C ASP A 47 3.22 -0.50 9.67
N PHE A 48 3.02 0.39 8.72
CA PHE A 48 1.98 0.35 7.69
C PHE A 48 2.38 1.24 6.51
N LEU A 49 1.68 1.11 5.39
CA LEU A 49 1.92 1.91 4.20
C LEU A 49 0.85 2.99 4.01
N VAL A 50 1.20 3.99 3.20
CA VAL A 50 0.28 5.06 2.79
C VAL A 50 0.36 5.23 1.28
N SER A 51 -0.79 5.30 0.62
CA SER A 51 -0.90 5.63 -0.81
C SER A 51 -1.93 6.75 -1.01
N SER A 52 -1.45 7.93 -1.41
CA SER A 52 -2.29 9.10 -1.71
C SER A 52 -2.51 9.28 -3.22
N SER A 53 -2.41 8.21 -4.00
CA SER A 53 -2.55 8.22 -5.45
C SER A 53 -3.91 8.78 -5.90
N LEU A 54 -3.91 9.47 -7.04
CA LEU A 54 -5.12 9.97 -7.68
C LEU A 54 -5.60 9.05 -8.80
N PHE A 55 -4.72 8.18 -9.28
CA PHE A 55 -4.99 7.21 -10.34
C PHE A 55 -4.06 6.01 -10.18
N GLU A 56 -4.59 4.81 -10.34
CA GLU A 56 -3.84 3.56 -10.39
C GLU A 56 -4.51 2.60 -11.38
N GLY A 57 -3.69 1.91 -12.17
CA GLY A 57 -4.18 0.80 -13.00
C GLY A 57 -4.28 -0.48 -12.19
N LEU A 58 -3.14 -0.97 -11.70
CA LEU A 58 -3.02 -2.07 -10.74
C LEU A 58 -2.03 -1.65 -9.67
N ALA A 59 -2.52 -1.46 -8.47
CA ALA A 59 -1.71 -1.00 -7.33
C ALA A 59 -0.81 -2.13 -6.81
N LEU A 60 0.33 -2.37 -7.47
CA LEU A 60 1.30 -3.42 -7.06
C LEU A 60 1.83 -3.18 -5.66
N ASN A 61 2.04 -1.94 -5.26
CA ASN A 61 2.47 -1.56 -3.90
C ASN A 61 1.47 -2.04 -2.82
N VAL A 62 0.18 -2.10 -3.12
CA VAL A 62 -0.86 -2.67 -2.24
C VAL A 62 -0.63 -4.18 -2.09
N ILE A 63 -0.44 -4.88 -3.21
CA ILE A 63 -0.21 -6.33 -3.21
C ILE A 63 1.10 -6.67 -2.48
N GLU A 64 2.15 -5.89 -2.67
CA GLU A 64 3.43 -6.03 -1.97
C GLU A 64 3.28 -5.79 -0.46
N ALA A 65 2.50 -4.78 -0.03
CA ALA A 65 2.18 -4.56 1.36
C ALA A 65 1.47 -5.77 1.98
N PHE A 66 0.44 -6.29 1.31
CA PHE A 66 -0.36 -7.42 1.78
C PHE A 66 0.47 -8.72 1.81
N MET A 67 1.35 -8.93 0.82
CA MET A 67 2.30 -10.04 0.81
C MET A 67 3.18 -10.05 2.06
N ASN A 68 3.57 -8.87 2.55
CA ASN A 68 4.42 -8.69 3.72
C ASN A 68 3.62 -8.49 5.03
N ALA A 69 2.33 -8.86 5.05
CA ALA A 69 1.46 -8.72 6.21
C ALA A 69 1.43 -7.28 6.76
N LYS A 70 1.40 -6.29 5.87
CA LYS A 70 1.23 -4.88 6.22
C LYS A 70 -0.14 -4.40 5.76
N THR A 71 -0.79 -3.63 6.62
CA THR A 71 -1.98 -2.84 6.26
C THR A 71 -1.58 -1.50 5.68
N MET A 72 -2.57 -0.73 5.22
CA MET A 72 -2.32 0.59 4.68
C MET A 72 -3.48 1.56 4.84
N VAL A 73 -3.17 2.85 4.71
CA VAL A 73 -4.14 3.90 4.39
C VAL A 73 -4.01 4.24 2.91
N ALA A 74 -5.12 4.30 2.18
CA ALA A 74 -5.06 4.57 0.75
C ALA A 74 -6.22 5.45 0.28
N SER A 75 -6.02 6.17 -0.82
CA SER A 75 -7.10 6.88 -1.52
C SER A 75 -8.14 5.89 -2.05
N ASP A 76 -9.42 6.21 -1.88
CA ASP A 76 -10.54 5.46 -2.44
C ASP A 76 -10.69 5.80 -3.92
N ILE A 77 -9.97 5.06 -4.75
CA ILE A 77 -9.96 5.20 -6.21
C ILE A 77 -10.00 3.81 -6.87
N PRO A 78 -10.46 3.71 -8.14
CA PRO A 78 -10.36 2.48 -8.92
C PRO A 78 -8.93 1.94 -8.95
N GLY A 79 -8.77 0.62 -8.95
CA GLY A 79 -7.48 -0.06 -8.86
C GLY A 79 -6.96 -0.25 -7.43
N ILE A 80 -7.30 0.64 -6.50
CA ILE A 80 -7.00 0.46 -5.07
C ILE A 80 -8.18 -0.15 -4.32
N ASN A 81 -9.39 0.40 -4.48
CA ASN A 81 -10.58 -0.03 -3.74
C ASN A 81 -11.12 -1.42 -4.14
N GLU A 82 -10.60 -1.99 -5.21
CA GLU A 82 -10.82 -3.39 -5.59
C GLU A 82 -10.02 -4.36 -4.71
N ILE A 83 -8.92 -3.88 -4.10
CA ILE A 83 -8.00 -4.67 -3.29
C ILE A 83 -8.12 -4.30 -1.81
N VAL A 84 -8.11 -3.00 -1.51
CA VAL A 84 -8.21 -2.46 -0.15
C VAL A 84 -9.67 -2.32 0.24
N THR A 85 -10.02 -2.81 1.41
CA THR A 85 -11.35 -2.73 2.01
C THR A 85 -11.23 -2.34 3.49
N ASN A 86 -12.33 -2.02 4.14
CA ASN A 86 -12.36 -1.73 5.58
C ASN A 86 -11.96 -2.92 6.50
N LYS A 87 -11.69 -4.10 5.91
CA LYS A 87 -11.25 -5.31 6.64
C LYS A 87 -9.71 -5.47 6.63
N ASN A 88 -9.03 -4.92 5.63
CA ASN A 88 -7.59 -5.10 5.40
C ASN A 88 -6.80 -3.80 5.29
N GLY A 89 -7.48 -2.63 5.28
CA GLY A 89 -6.89 -1.30 5.25
C GLY A 89 -7.90 -0.21 5.60
N ILE A 90 -7.51 1.04 5.39
CA ILE A 90 -8.41 2.20 5.55
C ILE A 90 -8.41 2.97 4.23
N LEU A 91 -9.61 3.12 3.64
CA LEU A 91 -9.82 3.96 2.47
C LEU A 91 -10.27 5.36 2.91
N VAL A 92 -9.73 6.38 2.24
CA VAL A 92 -10.09 7.79 2.45
C VAL A 92 -10.41 8.45 1.12
N PRO A 93 -11.27 9.48 1.08
CA PRO A 93 -11.52 10.22 -0.15
C PRO A 93 -10.21 10.74 -0.75
N ALA A 94 -10.05 10.62 -2.07
CA ALA A 94 -8.92 11.22 -2.78
C ALA A 94 -8.94 12.75 -2.63
N LYS A 95 -7.75 13.36 -2.55
CA LYS A 95 -7.59 14.82 -2.35
C LYS A 95 -8.13 15.35 -1.02
N ASP A 96 -8.32 14.49 -0.02
CA ASP A 96 -8.73 14.89 1.33
C ASP A 96 -7.57 14.66 2.33
N PRO A 97 -6.68 15.65 2.52
CA PRO A 97 -5.55 15.53 3.43
C PRO A 97 -5.96 15.39 4.90
N ALA A 98 -7.12 15.92 5.28
CA ALA A 98 -7.61 15.83 6.65
C ALA A 98 -8.09 14.40 6.97
N ALA A 99 -8.83 13.77 6.07
CA ALA A 99 -9.22 12.37 6.19
C ALA A 99 -7.98 11.46 6.18
N LEU A 100 -7.00 11.71 5.30
CA LEU A 100 -5.75 10.97 5.25
C LEU A 100 -4.97 11.06 6.57
N ALA A 101 -4.80 12.26 7.12
CA ALA A 101 -4.11 12.48 8.39
C ALA A 101 -4.82 11.76 9.55
N SER A 102 -6.15 11.83 9.62
CA SER A 102 -6.95 11.14 10.63
C SER A 102 -6.80 9.62 10.57
N ALA A 103 -6.77 9.05 9.35
CA ALA A 103 -6.59 7.61 9.15
C ALA A 103 -5.16 7.15 9.49
N ILE A 104 -4.14 7.95 9.15
CA ILE A 104 -2.75 7.72 9.56
C ILE A 104 -2.64 7.72 11.07
N ASP A 105 -3.20 8.73 11.74
CA ASP A 105 -3.19 8.85 13.19
C ASP A 105 -3.84 7.65 13.89
N LYS A 106 -4.94 7.18 13.34
CA LYS A 106 -5.66 5.99 13.81
C LYS A 106 -4.79 4.74 13.74
N LEU A 107 -4.13 4.47 12.61
CA LEU A 107 -3.22 3.33 12.50
C LEU A 107 -1.96 3.49 13.33
N ALA A 108 -1.43 4.68 13.48
CA ALA A 108 -0.24 4.94 14.29
C ALA A 108 -0.50 4.70 15.78
N THR A 109 -1.71 4.99 16.28
CA THR A 109 -2.05 4.92 17.71
C THR A 109 -2.74 3.63 18.13
N ASP A 110 -3.39 2.90 17.22
CA ASP A 110 -4.09 1.64 17.51
C ASP A 110 -3.34 0.44 16.92
N ALA A 111 -2.40 -0.10 17.70
CA ALA A 111 -1.63 -1.28 17.31
C ALA A 111 -2.52 -2.54 17.12
N THR A 112 -3.60 -2.67 17.89
CA THR A 112 -4.52 -3.80 17.80
C THR A 112 -5.28 -3.78 16.47
N LEU A 113 -5.81 -2.61 16.09
CA LEU A 113 -6.44 -2.41 14.80
C LEU A 113 -5.44 -2.68 13.67
N ARG A 114 -4.23 -2.12 13.76
CA ARG A 114 -3.17 -2.30 12.76
C ARG A 114 -2.86 -3.77 12.53
N GLN A 115 -2.66 -4.55 13.59
CA GLN A 115 -2.41 -5.98 13.51
C GLN A 115 -3.60 -6.77 12.93
N LYS A 116 -4.82 -6.43 13.33
CA LYS A 116 -6.04 -7.05 12.79
C LYS A 116 -6.16 -6.86 11.29
N LEU A 117 -5.99 -5.63 10.82
CA LEU A 117 -6.06 -5.31 9.39
C LEU A 117 -4.92 -5.96 8.61
N ALA A 118 -3.70 -5.95 9.14
CA ALA A 118 -2.53 -6.58 8.54
C ALA A 118 -2.69 -8.11 8.41
N SER A 119 -3.26 -8.76 9.43
CA SER A 119 -3.56 -10.19 9.36
C SER A 119 -4.58 -10.53 8.29
N GLN A 120 -5.61 -9.69 8.10
CA GLN A 120 -6.58 -9.87 7.02
C GLN A 120 -5.96 -9.58 5.65
N ALA A 121 -5.13 -8.54 5.54
CA ALA A 121 -4.39 -8.20 4.33
C ALA A 121 -3.55 -9.39 3.83
N LYS A 122 -2.83 -10.07 4.73
CA LYS A 122 -2.06 -11.27 4.41
C LYS A 122 -2.94 -12.41 3.89
N LYS A 123 -4.08 -12.66 4.52
CA LYS A 123 -5.04 -13.68 4.07
C LYS A 123 -5.61 -13.36 2.69
N ASP A 124 -5.92 -12.08 2.44
CA ASP A 124 -6.45 -11.64 1.15
C ASP A 124 -5.39 -11.81 0.04
N TYR A 125 -4.11 -11.51 0.34
CA TYR A 125 -3.00 -11.81 -0.57
C TYR A 125 -2.92 -13.31 -0.90
N GLU A 126 -2.89 -14.17 0.11
CA GLU A 126 -2.77 -15.62 -0.08
C GLU A 126 -3.91 -16.20 -0.90
N ASN A 127 -5.14 -15.72 -0.69
CA ASN A 127 -6.35 -16.24 -1.31
C ASN A 127 -6.67 -15.63 -2.68
N LYS A 128 -6.09 -14.48 -3.05
CA LYS A 128 -6.49 -13.76 -4.27
C LYS A 128 -5.32 -13.36 -5.16
N PHE A 129 -4.15 -13.07 -4.59
CA PHE A 129 -3.06 -12.40 -5.31
C PHE A 129 -1.74 -13.17 -5.29
N SER A 130 -1.70 -14.34 -4.64
CA SER A 130 -0.46 -15.12 -4.56
C SER A 130 0.00 -15.62 -5.93
N TYR A 131 1.31 -15.68 -6.13
CA TYR A 131 1.90 -16.13 -7.39
C TYR A 131 1.47 -17.56 -7.80
N PRO A 132 1.36 -18.54 -6.89
CA PRO A 132 0.84 -19.85 -7.24
C PRO A 132 -0.60 -19.80 -7.80
N LEU A 133 -1.48 -19.02 -7.18
CA LEU A 133 -2.86 -18.85 -7.63
C LEU A 133 -2.92 -18.14 -9.00
N PHE A 134 -2.10 -17.13 -9.20
CA PHE A 134 -1.94 -16.45 -10.48
C PHE A 134 -1.59 -17.47 -11.59
N LEU A 135 -0.58 -18.29 -11.37
CA LEU A 135 -0.18 -19.33 -12.34
C LEU A 135 -1.27 -20.35 -12.59
N GLU A 136 -1.99 -20.78 -11.56
CA GLU A 136 -3.11 -21.72 -11.69
C GLU A 136 -4.23 -21.15 -12.56
N ASN A 137 -4.62 -19.90 -12.30
CA ASN A 137 -5.65 -19.20 -13.07
C ASN A 137 -5.26 -19.05 -14.54
N TYR A 138 -4.01 -18.68 -14.83
CA TYR A 138 -3.53 -18.60 -16.21
C TYR A 138 -3.48 -19.95 -16.90
N ARG A 139 -3.03 -20.98 -16.21
CA ARG A 139 -3.05 -22.35 -16.76
C ARG A 139 -4.46 -22.83 -17.05
N ALA A 140 -5.41 -22.54 -16.19
CA ALA A 140 -6.82 -22.87 -16.41
C ALA A 140 -7.38 -22.16 -17.65
N LEU A 141 -7.12 -20.84 -17.77
CA LEU A 141 -7.52 -20.05 -18.93
C LEU A 141 -6.94 -20.62 -20.26
N TYR A 142 -5.66 -20.95 -20.27
CA TYR A 142 -5.03 -21.51 -21.46
C TYR A 142 -5.57 -22.89 -21.85
N ARG A 143 -5.94 -23.76 -20.89
CA ARG A 143 -6.60 -25.03 -21.14
C ARG A 143 -7.99 -24.83 -21.75
N GLU A 144 -8.77 -23.91 -21.21
CA GLU A 144 -10.07 -23.55 -21.73
C GLU A 144 -9.99 -23.07 -23.18
N LEU A 145 -9.05 -22.15 -23.49
CA LEU A 145 -8.84 -21.64 -24.85
C LEU A 145 -8.38 -22.72 -25.85
N LYS A 146 -7.71 -23.77 -25.37
CA LYS A 146 -7.32 -24.91 -26.21
C LYS A 146 -8.41 -25.97 -26.38
N GLY A 147 -9.57 -25.81 -25.73
CA GLY A 147 -10.64 -26.80 -25.75
C GLY A 147 -10.32 -28.08 -24.93
N GLU A 148 -9.30 -28.03 -24.09
CA GLU A 148 -8.94 -29.09 -23.16
C GLU A 148 -9.83 -28.96 -21.91
N SER A 149 -11.09 -29.45 -22.00
CA SER A 149 -11.96 -29.59 -20.82
C SER A 149 -11.38 -30.63 -19.86
N LYS A 150 -11.63 -30.40 -18.54
CA LYS A 150 -11.22 -31.31 -17.45
C LYS A 150 -11.70 -32.71 -17.66
#